data_934215f0eeaa374b6543f1248498d5f3
#
_entry.id   934215f0eeaa374b6543f1248498d5f3
#
_cell.length_a   1.000
_cell.length_b   1.000
_cell.length_c   1.000
_cell.angle_alpha   90.00
_cell.angle_beta   90.00
_cell.angle_gamma   90.00
#
_symmetry.space_group_name_H-M   'P 1'
#
loop_
_entity.id
_entity.type
_entity.pdbx_description
1 polymer ?
#
loop_
_entity_poly.entity_id
_entity_poly.type
_entity_poly.pdbx_seq_one_letter_code
_entity_poly.pdbx_strand_id
1 'polypeptide(L)'
;MQKDIIEKEIAEIIKDFRQSSVGIEINQAHVHKWVSQFNPDVQDTILEETLHILKKWYFGRDKISLFLNEIMNYLKLENKNATDADPFKGICFLDIQESGKSQIQLIEILKDEANKKYGCSIRTGNPGQENYYVYLDD
;
A
#
# COMPACT_ATOMS: atom_id res chain seq x y z
N MET A 1 24.97 -17.11 11.00
CA MET A 1 24.02 -17.93 10.20
C MET A 1 22.56 -17.55 10.49
N GLN A 2 22.14 -17.58 11.74
CA GLN A 2 20.76 -17.20 12.09
C GLN A 2 20.44 -15.75 11.76
N LYS A 3 21.35 -14.83 12.04
CA LYS A 3 21.23 -13.40 11.71
C LYS A 3 21.01 -13.16 10.21
N ASP A 4 21.79 -13.78 9.36
CA ASP A 4 21.69 -13.64 7.90
C ASP A 4 20.32 -14.12 7.37
N ILE A 5 19.78 -15.19 7.97
CA ILE A 5 18.47 -15.72 7.61
C ILE A 5 17.37 -14.70 7.96
N ILE A 6 17.43 -14.13 9.15
CA ILE A 6 16.45 -13.14 9.62
C ILE A 6 16.53 -11.85 8.78
N GLU A 7 17.73 -11.35 8.52
CA GLU A 7 17.94 -10.18 7.66
C GLU A 7 17.34 -10.37 6.26
N LYS A 8 17.55 -11.54 5.67
CA LYS A 8 16.98 -11.90 4.38
C LYS A 8 15.46 -11.98 4.42
N GLU A 9 14.91 -12.60 5.45
CA GLU A 9 13.46 -12.73 5.62
C GLU A 9 12.79 -11.36 5.82
N ILE A 10 13.39 -10.48 6.62
CA ILE A 10 12.93 -9.09 6.76
C ILE A 10 12.95 -8.39 5.40
N ALA A 11 14.04 -8.49 4.66
CA ALA A 11 14.16 -7.85 3.34
C ALA A 11 13.08 -8.32 2.36
N GLU A 12 12.75 -9.60 2.35
CA GLU A 12 11.66 -10.15 1.52
C GLU A 12 10.29 -9.59 1.89
N ILE A 13 10.02 -9.41 3.19
CA ILE A 13 8.75 -8.85 3.65
C ILE A 13 8.58 -7.39 3.22
N ILE A 14 9.63 -6.57 3.36
CA ILE A 14 9.57 -5.12 3.13
C ILE A 14 10.16 -4.67 1.79
N LYS A 15 10.39 -5.58 0.85
CA LYS A 15 11.01 -5.26 -0.44
C LYS A 15 10.30 -4.17 -1.23
N ASP A 16 8.99 -4.04 -1.06
CA ASP A 16 8.15 -3.02 -1.70
C ASP A 16 8.01 -1.73 -0.89
N PHE A 17 8.66 -1.63 0.29
CA PHE A 17 8.59 -0.46 1.14
C PHE A 17 9.16 0.78 0.43
N ARG A 18 8.31 1.79 0.21
CA ARG A 18 8.67 3.05 -0.46
C ARG A 18 9.26 2.88 -1.87
N GLN A 19 9.10 1.74 -2.52
CA GLN A 19 9.63 1.50 -3.85
C GLN A 19 9.15 2.55 -4.87
N SER A 20 7.88 2.94 -4.79
CA SER A 20 7.29 3.95 -5.68
C SER A 20 7.83 5.36 -5.46
N SER A 21 8.29 5.68 -4.24
CA SER A 21 8.76 7.02 -3.90
C SER A 21 10.26 7.21 -4.08
N VAL A 22 11.07 6.16 -3.92
CA VAL A 22 12.53 6.22 -4.02
C VAL A 22 13.13 5.40 -5.17
N GLY A 23 12.32 4.55 -5.82
CA GLY A 23 12.76 3.71 -6.95
C GLY A 23 13.77 2.63 -6.58
N ILE A 24 13.96 2.34 -5.30
CA ILE A 24 14.94 1.39 -4.78
C ILE A 24 14.21 0.24 -4.09
N GLU A 25 14.52 -0.98 -4.51
CA GLU A 25 14.08 -2.18 -3.83
C GLU A 25 14.95 -2.44 -2.61
N ILE A 26 14.32 -2.65 -1.45
CA ILE A 26 15.04 -3.01 -0.23
C ILE A 26 15.54 -4.45 -0.34
N ASN A 27 16.80 -4.64 0.01
CA ASN A 27 17.45 -5.94 0.03
C ASN A 27 18.14 -6.20 1.39
N GLN A 28 18.70 -7.40 1.55
CA GLN A 28 19.38 -7.81 2.77
C GLN A 28 20.49 -6.83 3.20
N ALA A 29 21.24 -6.25 2.27
CA ALA A 29 22.32 -5.29 2.60
C ALA A 29 21.77 -4.03 3.30
N HIS A 30 20.59 -3.58 2.91
CA HIS A 30 19.93 -2.45 3.58
C HIS A 30 19.55 -2.80 5.02
N VAL A 31 19.00 -4.00 5.24
CA VAL A 31 18.64 -4.49 6.58
C VAL A 31 19.89 -4.64 7.45
N HIS A 32 20.95 -5.22 6.88
CA HIS A 32 22.24 -5.36 7.57
C HIS A 32 22.81 -3.99 7.99
N LYS A 33 22.83 -3.03 7.08
CA LYS A 33 23.29 -1.67 7.36
C LYS A 33 22.44 -1.00 8.45
N TRP A 34 21.13 -1.21 8.40
CA TRP A 34 20.22 -0.67 9.41
C TRP A 34 20.50 -1.25 10.80
N VAL A 35 20.55 -2.58 10.93
CA VAL A 35 20.76 -3.21 12.25
C VAL A 35 22.15 -2.94 12.80
N SER A 36 23.15 -2.72 11.94
CA SER A 36 24.53 -2.41 12.34
C SER A 36 24.69 -1.07 13.06
N GLN A 37 23.65 -0.22 13.06
CA GLN A 37 23.63 1.03 13.82
C GLN A 37 23.44 0.80 15.33
N PHE A 38 22.97 -0.36 15.74
CA PHE A 38 22.73 -0.72 17.14
C PHE A 38 23.92 -1.44 17.77
N ASN A 39 23.98 -1.42 19.09
CA ASN A 39 25.00 -2.17 19.81
C ASN A 39 24.99 -3.66 19.40
N PRO A 40 26.14 -4.28 19.12
CA PRO A 40 26.21 -5.68 18.72
C PRO A 40 25.45 -6.65 19.62
N ASP A 41 25.47 -6.41 20.94
CA ASP A 41 24.84 -7.29 21.93
C ASP A 41 23.30 -7.35 21.82
N VAL A 42 22.67 -6.37 21.15
CA VAL A 42 21.22 -6.30 21.01
C VAL A 42 20.73 -6.51 19.57
N GLN A 43 21.63 -6.62 18.60
CA GLN A 43 21.26 -6.71 17.19
C GLN A 43 20.38 -7.92 16.88
N ASP A 44 20.70 -9.08 17.44
CA ASP A 44 19.92 -10.29 17.21
C ASP A 44 18.50 -10.13 17.77
N THR A 45 18.36 -9.61 18.97
CA THR A 45 17.04 -9.34 19.56
C THR A 45 16.24 -8.34 18.73
N ILE A 46 16.89 -7.27 18.25
CA ILE A 46 16.23 -6.27 17.39
C ILE A 46 15.72 -6.90 16.09
N LEU A 47 16.52 -7.77 15.47
CA LEU A 47 16.10 -8.46 14.24
C LEU A 47 14.93 -9.41 14.49
N GLU A 48 14.99 -10.21 15.55
CA GLU A 48 13.91 -11.16 15.90
C GLU A 48 12.59 -10.44 16.20
N GLU A 49 12.62 -9.38 17.00
CA GLU A 49 11.44 -8.58 17.32
C GLU A 49 10.90 -7.85 16.09
N THR A 50 11.78 -7.29 15.26
CA THR A 50 11.39 -6.64 14.01
C THR A 50 10.70 -7.63 13.07
N LEU A 51 11.27 -8.81 12.89
CA LEU A 51 10.67 -9.86 12.06
C LEU A 51 9.28 -10.26 12.59
N HIS A 52 9.15 -10.40 13.90
CA HIS A 52 7.87 -10.73 14.54
C HIS A 52 6.80 -9.65 14.25
N ILE A 53 7.17 -8.38 14.43
CA ILE A 53 6.28 -7.25 14.16
C ILE A 53 5.89 -7.20 12.68
N LEU A 54 6.85 -7.34 11.78
CA LEU A 54 6.60 -7.28 10.35
C LEU A 54 5.69 -8.43 9.87
N LYS A 55 5.91 -9.64 10.32
CA LYS A 55 5.05 -10.78 10.00
C LYS A 55 3.60 -10.57 10.43
N LYS A 56 3.40 -9.86 11.50
CA LYS A 56 2.07 -9.66 12.09
C LYS A 56 1.36 -8.42 11.56
N TRP A 57 2.09 -7.33 11.36
CA TRP A 57 1.52 -6.01 11.17
C TRP A 57 1.89 -5.32 9.85
N TYR A 58 2.88 -5.82 9.11
CA TYR A 58 3.26 -5.16 7.87
C TYR A 58 2.16 -5.25 6.81
N PHE A 59 1.77 -4.08 6.30
CA PHE A 59 0.74 -3.94 5.29
C PHE A 59 1.40 -3.57 3.95
N GLY A 60 1.94 -4.58 3.26
CA GLY A 60 2.61 -4.41 1.98
C GLY A 60 1.64 -4.22 0.82
N ARG A 61 2.19 -4.03 -0.39
CA ARG A 61 1.42 -3.73 -1.59
C ARG A 61 0.34 -4.78 -1.90
N ASP A 62 0.64 -6.06 -1.73
CA ASP A 62 -0.33 -7.13 -1.99
C ASP A 62 -1.56 -7.04 -1.06
N LYS A 63 -1.33 -6.75 0.21
CA LYS A 63 -2.42 -6.54 1.18
C LYS A 63 -3.21 -5.27 0.89
N ILE A 64 -2.53 -4.20 0.47
CA ILE A 64 -3.17 -2.95 0.04
C ILE A 64 -4.07 -3.22 -1.18
N SER A 65 -3.57 -3.93 -2.18
CA SER A 65 -4.34 -4.29 -3.37
C SER A 65 -5.58 -5.10 -3.02
N LEU A 66 -5.47 -6.10 -2.14
CA LEU A 66 -6.61 -6.89 -1.66
C LEU A 66 -7.65 -6.00 -0.94
N PHE A 67 -7.20 -5.14 -0.05
CA PHE A 67 -8.06 -4.21 0.69
C PHE A 67 -8.79 -3.25 -0.26
N LEU A 68 -8.09 -2.65 -1.21
CA LEU A 68 -8.68 -1.75 -2.20
C LEU A 68 -9.67 -2.47 -3.12
N ASN A 69 -9.40 -3.72 -3.49
CA ASN A 69 -10.34 -4.55 -4.24
C ASN A 69 -11.61 -4.84 -3.46
N GLU A 70 -11.52 -5.10 -2.16
CA GLU A 70 -12.70 -5.26 -1.30
C GLU A 70 -13.53 -3.97 -1.22
N ILE A 71 -12.88 -2.82 -1.07
CA ILE A 71 -13.55 -1.50 -1.11
C ILE A 71 -14.25 -1.30 -2.45
N MET A 72 -13.59 -1.59 -3.56
CA MET A 72 -14.19 -1.44 -4.89
C MET A 72 -15.39 -2.36 -5.09
N ASN A 73 -15.34 -3.59 -4.63
CA ASN A 73 -16.47 -4.51 -4.67
C ASN A 73 -17.66 -3.96 -3.88
N TYR A 74 -17.41 -3.48 -2.66
CA TYR A 74 -18.44 -2.88 -1.83
C TYR A 74 -19.07 -1.65 -2.52
N LEU A 75 -18.25 -0.72 -3.01
CA LEU A 75 -18.72 0.48 -3.68
C LEU A 75 -19.53 0.16 -4.94
N LYS A 76 -19.10 -0.81 -5.73
CA LYS A 76 -19.84 -1.28 -6.90
C LYS A 76 -21.24 -1.80 -6.54
N LEU A 77 -21.35 -2.58 -5.47
CA LEU A 77 -22.63 -3.15 -5.02
C LEU A 77 -23.56 -2.07 -4.47
N GLU A 78 -23.03 -1.09 -3.74
CA GLU A 78 -23.81 -0.02 -3.11
C GLU A 78 -24.10 1.16 -4.05
N ASN A 79 -23.37 1.28 -5.16
CA ASN A 79 -23.51 2.41 -6.07
C ASN A 79 -24.75 2.26 -6.98
N LYS A 80 -25.79 3.03 -6.69
CA LYS A 80 -27.03 3.06 -7.47
C LYS A 80 -26.88 3.59 -8.89
N ASN A 81 -25.80 4.32 -9.17
CA ASN A 81 -25.50 4.89 -10.49
C ASN A 81 -24.57 3.97 -11.32
N ALA A 82 -24.14 2.86 -10.76
CA ALA A 82 -23.22 1.93 -11.42
C ALA A 82 -23.83 1.39 -12.73
N THR A 83 -22.97 1.34 -13.76
CA THR A 83 -23.25 0.64 -15.02
C THR A 83 -22.20 -0.45 -15.23
N ASP A 84 -22.44 -1.38 -16.15
CA ASP A 84 -21.47 -2.41 -16.47
C ASP A 84 -20.15 -1.80 -17.04
N ALA A 85 -20.25 -0.72 -17.80
CA ALA A 85 -19.09 0.00 -18.35
C ALA A 85 -18.39 0.88 -17.30
N ASP A 86 -19.12 1.41 -16.34
CA ASP A 86 -18.61 2.29 -15.29
C ASP A 86 -19.22 1.96 -13.93
N PRO A 87 -18.67 1.00 -13.19
CA PRO A 87 -19.20 0.60 -11.87
C PRO A 87 -19.03 1.69 -10.81
N PHE A 88 -18.19 2.71 -11.05
CA PHE A 88 -17.93 3.80 -10.10
C PHE A 88 -18.48 5.15 -10.57
N LYS A 89 -19.46 5.12 -11.47
CA LYS A 89 -20.12 6.32 -11.96
C LYS A 89 -20.71 7.14 -10.82
N GLY A 90 -20.40 8.44 -10.78
CA GLY A 90 -20.86 9.33 -9.73
C GLY A 90 -20.07 9.27 -8.42
N ILE A 91 -18.97 8.53 -8.38
CA ILE A 91 -18.05 8.45 -7.24
C ILE A 91 -16.77 9.21 -7.58
N CYS A 92 -16.33 10.07 -6.66
CA CYS A 92 -15.03 10.73 -6.71
C CYS A 92 -14.16 10.26 -5.54
N PHE A 93 -12.97 9.73 -5.84
CA PHE A 93 -11.97 9.44 -4.83
C PHE A 93 -11.16 10.71 -4.57
N LEU A 94 -11.21 11.21 -3.35
CA LEU A 94 -10.60 12.48 -2.99
C LEU A 94 -9.07 12.39 -3.01
N ASP A 95 -8.45 13.30 -3.73
CA ASP A 95 -6.99 13.48 -3.80
C ASP A 95 -6.70 14.91 -3.34
N ILE A 96 -6.75 15.10 -2.02
CA ILE A 96 -6.68 16.40 -1.37
C ILE A 96 -5.51 16.53 -0.40
N GLN A 97 -4.74 15.47 -0.18
CA GLN A 97 -3.51 15.55 0.61
C GLN A 97 -2.36 16.17 -0.20
N GLU A 98 -1.40 16.71 0.52
CA GLU A 98 -0.19 17.24 -0.09
C GLU A 98 0.63 16.14 -0.79
N SER A 99 1.37 16.51 -1.81
CA SER A 99 2.28 15.63 -2.53
C SER A 99 3.26 14.91 -1.58
N GLY A 100 3.45 13.60 -1.78
CA GLY A 100 4.30 12.76 -0.95
C GLY A 100 3.60 12.12 0.25
N LYS A 101 2.32 12.37 0.44
CA LYS A 101 1.50 11.66 1.45
C LYS A 101 0.99 10.32 0.91
N SER A 102 0.63 9.43 1.83
CA SER A 102 0.18 8.07 1.52
C SER A 102 -1.07 8.00 0.65
N GLN A 103 -1.97 8.96 0.75
CA GLN A 103 -3.20 9.01 -0.04
C GLN A 103 -2.94 8.96 -1.56
N ILE A 104 -1.93 9.67 -2.05
CA ILE A 104 -1.57 9.66 -3.48
C ILE A 104 -1.16 8.26 -3.92
N GLN A 105 -0.36 7.57 -3.10
CA GLN A 105 0.07 6.19 -3.39
C GLN A 105 -1.11 5.22 -3.39
N LEU A 106 -2.02 5.34 -2.43
CA LEU A 106 -3.24 4.53 -2.38
C LEU A 106 -4.12 4.75 -3.61
N ILE A 107 -4.28 5.98 -4.05
CA ILE A 107 -5.05 6.35 -5.25
C ILE A 107 -4.40 5.77 -6.51
N GLU A 108 -3.08 5.83 -6.65
CA GLU A 108 -2.37 5.24 -7.79
C GLU A 108 -2.57 3.72 -7.87
N ILE A 109 -2.47 3.03 -6.74
CA ILE A 109 -2.75 1.59 -6.68
C ILE A 109 -4.22 1.31 -7.02
N LEU A 110 -5.13 2.11 -6.50
CA LEU A 110 -6.56 1.99 -6.78
C LEU A 110 -6.89 2.15 -8.27
N LYS A 111 -6.29 3.14 -8.93
CA LYS A 111 -6.43 3.36 -10.39
C LYS A 111 -5.97 2.14 -11.18
N ASP A 112 -4.82 1.59 -10.80
CA ASP A 112 -4.24 0.42 -11.44
C ASP A 112 -5.14 -0.82 -11.26
N GLU A 113 -5.60 -1.08 -10.04
CA GLU A 113 -6.52 -2.19 -9.73
C GLU A 113 -7.88 -2.04 -10.43
N ALA A 114 -8.44 -0.83 -10.49
CA ALA A 114 -9.69 -0.57 -11.19
C ALA A 114 -9.56 -0.84 -12.69
N ASN A 115 -8.46 -0.41 -13.29
CA ASN A 115 -8.19 -0.68 -14.71
C ASN A 115 -8.00 -2.18 -14.98
N LYS A 116 -7.25 -2.89 -14.15
CA LYS A 116 -7.03 -4.33 -14.29
C LYS A 116 -8.29 -5.16 -14.12
N LYS A 117 -9.09 -4.84 -13.11
CA LYS A 117 -10.25 -5.66 -12.74
C LYS A 117 -11.52 -5.31 -13.51
N TYR A 118 -11.76 -4.03 -13.77
CA TYR A 118 -13.00 -3.53 -14.38
C TYR A 118 -12.79 -2.87 -15.74
N GLY A 119 -11.55 -2.64 -16.16
CA GLY A 119 -11.24 -1.95 -17.41
C GLY A 119 -11.73 -0.50 -17.44
N CYS A 120 -11.90 0.13 -16.28
CA CYS A 120 -12.42 1.50 -16.17
C CYS A 120 -11.43 2.43 -15.47
N SER A 121 -11.63 3.73 -15.70
CA SER A 121 -10.96 4.81 -14.98
C SER A 121 -11.81 5.25 -13.80
N ILE A 122 -11.17 5.62 -12.69
CA ILE A 122 -11.84 6.24 -11.54
C ILE A 122 -11.67 7.76 -11.60
N ARG A 123 -12.63 8.50 -11.05
CA ARG A 123 -12.53 9.95 -10.88
C ARG A 123 -11.82 10.25 -9.57
N THR A 124 -10.83 11.15 -9.65
CA THR A 124 -10.03 11.58 -8.49
C THR A 124 -9.94 13.10 -8.47
N GLY A 125 -9.62 13.66 -7.32
CA GLY A 125 -9.38 15.09 -7.17
C GLY A 125 -10.17 15.71 -6.03
N ASN A 126 -10.50 16.98 -6.21
CA ASN A 126 -11.30 17.75 -5.25
C ASN A 126 -12.80 17.45 -5.39
N PRO A 127 -13.59 17.68 -4.31
CA PRO A 127 -15.04 17.58 -4.40
C PRO A 127 -15.61 18.42 -5.54
N GLY A 128 -16.51 17.83 -6.32
CA GLY A 128 -17.19 18.46 -7.43
C GLY A 128 -18.72 18.26 -7.34
N GLN A 129 -19.32 17.73 -8.39
CA GLN A 129 -20.76 17.47 -8.48
C GLN A 129 -21.13 15.99 -8.44
N GLU A 130 -20.24 15.16 -7.90
CA GLU A 130 -20.47 13.74 -7.74
C GLU A 130 -21.47 13.44 -6.61
N ASN A 131 -22.13 12.29 -6.67
CA ASN A 131 -23.09 11.88 -5.67
C ASN A 131 -22.41 11.35 -4.40
N TYR A 132 -21.21 10.76 -4.54
CA TYR A 132 -20.47 10.15 -3.45
C TYR A 132 -18.99 10.54 -3.51
N TYR A 133 -18.41 10.70 -2.35
CA TYR A 133 -16.98 10.96 -2.18
C TYR A 133 -16.35 9.88 -1.31
N VAL A 134 -15.21 9.39 -1.73
CA VAL A 134 -14.42 8.39 -0.97
C VAL A 134 -13.10 9.01 -0.58
N TYR A 135 -12.82 9.00 0.71
CA TYR A 135 -11.56 9.43 1.29
C TYR A 135 -10.79 8.21 1.77
N LEU A 136 -9.60 8.00 1.22
CA LEU A 136 -8.68 6.94 1.63
C LEU A 136 -7.63 7.54 2.56
N ASP A 137 -7.42 6.91 3.70
CA ASP A 137 -6.42 7.31 4.69
C ASP A 137 -5.72 6.06 5.25
N ASP A 138 -4.50 6.24 5.77
CA ASP A 138 -3.67 5.20 6.39
C ASP A 138 -3.73 5.20 7.92
#